data_2558156f890a1b71f3de2644937a8016
#
_entry.id   2558156f890a1b71f3de2644937a8016
#
_cell.length_a   1.000
_cell.length_b   1.000
_cell.length_c   1.000
_cell.angle_alpha   90.00
_cell.angle_beta   90.00
_cell.angle_gamma   90.00
#
_symmetry.space_group_name_H-M   'P 1'
#
loop_
_entity.id
_entity.type
_entity.pdbx_description
1 polymer ?
#
loop_
_entity_poly.entity_id
_entity_poly.type
_entity_poly.pdbx_seq_one_letter_code
_entity_poly.pdbx_strand_id
1 'polypeptide(L)'
;MTVAPAIALGVSLKLFAQYKSDSAAQICDHVVGDFRDLKAVLEFARDCDVVTFEHELVPLSVIKGLEAEGVRVYPPSSAFVYSQDKAQMRKVLNDLPSPQWQLITDETEVYSFPVIAKAISGGYDGRGVWRSESRDLVKEVIAINPQLLIEELVDFDSEIAVMVARSPHGQASTWAPTQTIQENGICTRTVTPATVSSEVSEKASALALAIAERVGLVGVMAVEMFVKG
;
A
#
# COMPACT_ATOMS: atom_id res chain seq x y z
N MET A 1 -17.55 1.39 3.64
CA MET A 1 -17.91 0.53 2.46
C MET A 1 -17.96 -0.96 2.82
N THR A 2 -17.09 -1.45 3.72
CA THR A 2 -16.99 -2.88 4.12
C THR A 2 -18.19 -3.40 4.94
N VAL A 3 -18.93 -2.52 5.62
CA VAL A 3 -20.03 -2.91 6.53
C VAL A 3 -21.16 -3.66 5.81
N ALA A 4 -21.64 -3.13 4.68
CA ALA A 4 -22.76 -3.77 3.97
C ALA A 4 -22.41 -5.18 3.44
N PRO A 5 -21.27 -5.42 2.77
CA PRO A 5 -20.87 -6.77 2.38
C PRO A 5 -20.57 -7.70 3.57
N ALA A 6 -20.07 -7.19 4.69
CA ALA A 6 -19.85 -7.98 5.88
C ALA A 6 -21.15 -8.56 6.44
N ILE A 7 -22.21 -7.75 6.50
CA ILE A 7 -23.55 -8.19 6.91
C ILE A 7 -24.03 -9.33 6.00
N ALA A 8 -23.90 -9.18 4.69
CA ALA A 8 -24.32 -10.20 3.73
C ALA A 8 -23.53 -11.52 3.85
N LEU A 9 -22.30 -11.47 4.34
CA LEU A 9 -21.44 -12.62 4.57
C LEU A 9 -21.54 -13.18 6.02
N GLY A 10 -22.36 -12.60 6.88
CA GLY A 10 -22.47 -12.98 8.29
C GLY A 10 -21.21 -12.67 9.10
N VAL A 11 -20.41 -11.69 8.68
CA VAL A 11 -19.21 -11.24 9.38
C VAL A 11 -19.54 -10.05 10.26
N SER A 12 -19.23 -10.13 11.56
CA SER A 12 -19.33 -9.03 12.49
C SER A 12 -18.12 -8.10 12.34
N LEU A 13 -18.36 -6.80 12.24
CA LEU A 13 -17.32 -5.79 12.19
C LEU A 13 -17.31 -4.94 13.45
N LYS A 14 -16.11 -4.66 13.96
CA LYS A 14 -15.82 -3.68 15.00
C LYS A 14 -14.73 -2.75 14.51
N LEU A 15 -14.91 -1.46 14.64
CA LEU A 15 -13.99 -0.44 14.13
C LEU A 15 -13.18 0.20 15.26
N PHE A 16 -11.87 0.32 15.07
CA PHE A 16 -11.05 1.24 15.85
C PHE A 16 -10.92 2.54 15.07
N ALA A 17 -11.66 3.56 15.48
CA ALA A 17 -11.78 4.83 14.78
C ALA A 17 -10.86 5.89 15.38
N GLN A 18 -10.37 6.81 14.58
CA GLN A 18 -9.62 7.97 15.07
C GLN A 18 -10.58 9.04 15.62
N TYR A 19 -11.74 9.19 14.99
CA TYR A 19 -12.76 10.17 15.36
C TYR A 19 -14.17 9.55 15.35
N LYS A 20 -15.05 10.04 16.23
CA LYS A 20 -16.48 9.66 16.23
C LYS A 20 -17.18 10.03 14.91
N SER A 21 -16.66 11.02 14.20
CA SER A 21 -17.20 11.50 12.93
C SER A 21 -16.79 10.66 11.73
N ASP A 22 -15.91 9.66 11.91
CA ASP A 22 -15.51 8.77 10.84
C ASP A 22 -16.73 8.05 10.27
N SER A 23 -16.85 7.97 8.94
CA SER A 23 -18.08 7.53 8.28
C SER A 23 -18.49 6.12 8.69
N ALA A 24 -17.53 5.21 8.86
CA ALA A 24 -17.82 3.85 9.32
C ALA A 24 -18.24 3.79 10.79
N ALA A 25 -17.74 4.70 11.64
CA ALA A 25 -18.12 4.79 13.06
C ALA A 25 -19.61 5.13 13.29
N GLN A 26 -20.28 5.66 12.26
CA GLN A 26 -21.71 6.00 12.33
C GLN A 26 -22.63 4.79 12.13
N ILE A 27 -22.11 3.67 11.63
CA ILE A 27 -22.92 2.52 11.19
C ILE A 27 -22.43 1.16 11.69
N CYS A 28 -21.34 1.09 12.44
CA CYS A 28 -20.86 -0.14 13.07
C CYS A 28 -20.35 0.12 14.49
N ASP A 29 -20.24 -0.94 15.28
CA ASP A 29 -19.64 -0.87 16.60
C ASP A 29 -18.21 -0.34 16.49
N HIS A 30 -17.88 0.62 17.35
CA HIS A 30 -16.58 1.27 17.28
C HIS A 30 -16.02 1.66 18.65
N VAL A 31 -14.70 1.75 18.69
CA VAL A 31 -13.91 2.37 19.76
C VAL A 31 -13.13 3.52 19.16
N VAL A 32 -13.12 4.67 19.83
CA VAL A 32 -12.33 5.83 19.42
C VAL A 32 -11.03 5.85 20.19
N GLY A 33 -9.91 5.96 19.48
CA GLY A 33 -8.58 6.00 20.09
C GLY A 33 -7.47 6.30 19.10
N ASP A 34 -6.24 6.39 19.61
CA ASP A 34 -5.06 6.51 18.75
C ASP A 34 -4.55 5.12 18.35
N PHE A 35 -4.57 4.80 17.07
CA PHE A 35 -4.07 3.53 16.53
C PHE A 35 -2.55 3.34 16.70
N ARG A 36 -1.83 4.36 17.18
CA ARG A 36 -0.41 4.29 17.55
C ARG A 36 -0.21 3.77 18.98
N ASP A 37 -1.25 3.80 19.80
CA ASP A 37 -1.22 3.28 21.16
C ASP A 37 -1.49 1.76 21.15
N LEU A 38 -0.40 0.98 21.24
CA LEU A 38 -0.48 -0.48 21.28
C LEU A 38 -1.42 -1.00 22.36
N LYS A 39 -1.43 -0.37 23.56
CA LYS A 39 -2.28 -0.83 24.67
C LYS A 39 -3.76 -0.66 24.34
N ALA A 40 -4.13 0.47 23.75
CA ALA A 40 -5.51 0.73 23.34
C ALA A 40 -5.95 -0.21 22.22
N VAL A 41 -5.06 -0.48 21.22
CA VAL A 41 -5.35 -1.40 20.13
C VAL A 41 -5.42 -2.86 20.61
N LEU A 42 -4.60 -3.28 21.56
CA LEU A 42 -4.68 -4.61 22.18
C LEU A 42 -6.00 -4.81 22.92
N GLU A 43 -6.45 -3.80 23.69
CA GLU A 43 -7.75 -3.86 24.38
C GLU A 43 -8.90 -4.00 23.39
N PHE A 44 -8.86 -3.23 22.30
CA PHE A 44 -9.85 -3.35 21.22
C PHE A 44 -9.82 -4.74 20.56
N ALA A 45 -8.65 -5.34 20.38
CA ALA A 45 -8.46 -6.61 19.67
C ALA A 45 -8.95 -7.84 20.46
N ARG A 46 -9.17 -7.73 21.77
CA ARG A 46 -9.56 -8.86 22.65
C ARG A 46 -10.80 -9.60 22.19
N ASP A 47 -11.77 -8.87 21.65
CA ASP A 47 -13.04 -9.42 21.19
C ASP A 47 -13.06 -9.67 19.67
N CYS A 48 -11.89 -9.63 19.01
CA CYS A 48 -11.78 -9.79 17.57
C CYS A 48 -11.15 -11.15 17.23
N ASP A 49 -11.74 -11.87 16.29
CA ASP A 49 -11.13 -13.08 15.73
C ASP A 49 -9.91 -12.77 14.87
N VAL A 50 -9.95 -11.63 14.18
CA VAL A 50 -8.90 -11.13 13.28
C VAL A 50 -8.90 -9.61 13.31
N VAL A 51 -7.70 -9.02 13.29
CA VAL A 51 -7.50 -7.57 13.08
C VAL A 51 -6.99 -7.34 11.67
N THR A 52 -7.55 -6.34 10.99
CA THR A 52 -7.13 -5.88 9.67
C THR A 52 -7.05 -4.36 9.65
N PHE A 53 -6.47 -3.79 8.60
CA PHE A 53 -6.21 -2.35 8.49
C PHE A 53 -6.88 -1.77 7.25
N GLU A 54 -7.39 -0.55 7.37
CA GLU A 54 -7.97 0.22 6.27
C GLU A 54 -6.88 0.99 5.49
N HIS A 55 -5.78 1.32 6.16
CA HIS A 55 -4.68 2.12 5.58
C HIS A 55 -3.32 1.67 6.14
N GLU A 56 -2.24 2.04 5.45
CA GLU A 56 -0.85 1.69 5.80
C GLU A 56 -0.23 2.55 6.93
N LEU A 57 -0.96 3.46 7.55
CA LEU A 57 -0.40 4.40 8.53
C LEU A 57 -0.23 3.83 9.95
N VAL A 58 -0.74 2.62 10.21
CA VAL A 58 -0.56 1.96 11.51
C VAL A 58 0.91 1.57 11.68
N PRO A 59 1.58 2.01 12.77
CA PRO A 59 3.00 1.73 12.94
C PRO A 59 3.30 0.22 12.98
N LEU A 60 4.36 -0.19 12.29
CA LEU A 60 4.78 -1.60 12.25
C LEU A 60 5.06 -2.16 13.65
N SER A 61 5.48 -1.32 14.60
CA SER A 61 5.66 -1.70 16.01
C SER A 61 4.36 -2.10 16.69
N VAL A 62 3.24 -1.46 16.35
CA VAL A 62 1.91 -1.82 16.87
C VAL A 62 1.47 -3.15 16.28
N ILE A 63 1.66 -3.36 14.98
CA ILE A 63 1.32 -4.62 14.31
C ILE A 63 2.11 -5.79 14.92
N LYS A 64 3.44 -5.62 15.07
CA LYS A 64 4.31 -6.62 15.73
C LYS A 64 3.92 -6.85 17.19
N GLY A 65 3.50 -5.81 17.91
CA GLY A 65 3.01 -5.94 19.28
C GLY A 65 1.73 -6.75 19.37
N LEU A 66 0.78 -6.58 18.46
CA LEU A 66 -0.43 -7.41 18.36
C LEU A 66 -0.08 -8.88 18.09
N GLU A 67 0.80 -9.14 17.12
CA GLU A 67 1.26 -10.50 16.80
C GLU A 67 1.96 -11.18 17.98
N ALA A 68 2.79 -10.46 18.73
CA ALA A 68 3.50 -10.97 19.91
C ALA A 68 2.54 -11.39 21.04
N GLU A 69 1.38 -10.74 21.15
CA GLU A 69 0.30 -11.08 22.09
C GLU A 69 -0.69 -12.14 21.52
N GLY A 70 -0.35 -12.75 20.38
CA GLY A 70 -1.12 -13.84 19.78
C GLY A 70 -2.36 -13.40 19.01
N VAL A 71 -2.53 -12.10 18.74
CA VAL A 71 -3.62 -11.59 17.91
C VAL A 71 -3.39 -11.99 16.45
N ARG A 72 -4.39 -12.54 15.79
CA ARG A 72 -4.34 -12.79 14.34
C ARG A 72 -4.47 -11.47 13.58
N VAL A 73 -3.41 -11.08 12.88
CA VAL A 73 -3.34 -9.81 12.16
C VAL A 73 -3.16 -10.08 10.67
N TYR A 74 -4.02 -9.53 9.83
CA TYR A 74 -3.97 -9.69 8.38
C TYR A 74 -4.13 -8.35 7.67
N PRO A 75 -3.13 -7.90 6.86
CA PRO A 75 -1.83 -8.53 6.59
C PRO A 75 -0.92 -8.62 7.81
N PRO A 76 -0.06 -9.66 7.89
CA PRO A 76 0.93 -9.77 8.96
C PRO A 76 2.03 -8.71 8.79
N SER A 77 2.73 -8.40 9.89
CA SER A 77 3.81 -7.38 9.88
C SER A 77 4.90 -7.67 8.84
N SER A 78 5.16 -8.95 8.57
CA SER A 78 6.13 -9.40 7.56
C SER A 78 5.75 -9.02 6.13
N ALA A 79 4.46 -8.91 5.82
CA ALA A 79 3.95 -8.44 4.53
C ALA A 79 3.67 -6.94 4.55
N PHE A 80 3.15 -6.43 5.67
CA PHE A 80 2.77 -5.03 5.82
C PHE A 80 3.95 -4.05 5.68
N VAL A 81 5.17 -4.48 6.06
CA VAL A 81 6.39 -3.68 5.94
C VAL A 81 6.63 -3.15 4.52
N TYR A 82 6.24 -3.90 3.49
CA TYR A 82 6.46 -3.52 2.09
C TYR A 82 5.53 -2.38 1.61
N SER A 83 4.41 -2.14 2.28
CA SER A 83 3.59 -0.95 2.03
C SER A 83 4.18 0.32 2.66
N GLN A 84 4.96 0.17 3.74
CA GLN A 84 5.52 1.29 4.49
C GLN A 84 6.97 1.63 4.12
N ASP A 85 7.73 0.68 3.56
CA ASP A 85 9.15 0.83 3.22
C ASP A 85 9.39 0.52 1.74
N LYS A 86 9.47 1.58 0.94
CA LYS A 86 9.67 1.49 -0.52
C LYS A 86 11.01 0.84 -0.89
N ALA A 87 12.05 1.00 -0.04
CA ALA A 87 13.35 0.38 -0.30
C ALA A 87 13.28 -1.13 -0.13
N GLN A 88 12.62 -1.62 0.92
CA GLN A 88 12.41 -3.05 1.11
C GLN A 88 11.49 -3.63 0.04
N MET A 89 10.44 -2.92 -0.33
CA MET A 89 9.53 -3.32 -1.41
C MET A 89 10.30 -3.50 -2.73
N ARG A 90 11.09 -2.52 -3.15
CA ARG A 90 11.88 -2.61 -4.40
C ARG A 90 12.90 -3.75 -4.36
N LYS A 91 13.55 -3.98 -3.21
CA LYS A 91 14.51 -5.07 -3.06
C LYS A 91 13.86 -6.46 -3.18
N VAL A 92 12.70 -6.66 -2.57
CA VAL A 92 11.99 -7.96 -2.63
C VAL A 92 11.39 -8.23 -4.00
N LEU A 93 11.09 -7.18 -4.77
CA LEU A 93 10.48 -7.25 -6.11
C LEU A 93 11.47 -6.96 -7.25
N ASN A 94 12.78 -7.01 -7.02
CA ASN A 94 13.81 -6.53 -7.93
C ASN A 94 13.89 -7.25 -9.28
N ASP A 95 13.39 -8.48 -9.36
CA ASP A 95 13.34 -9.32 -10.57
C ASP A 95 11.97 -9.27 -11.27
N LEU A 96 11.01 -8.52 -10.73
CA LEU A 96 9.71 -8.29 -11.34
C LEU A 96 9.69 -6.98 -12.14
N PRO A 97 8.80 -6.85 -13.14
CA PRO A 97 8.66 -5.61 -13.90
C PRO A 97 8.44 -4.41 -12.97
N SER A 98 9.31 -3.42 -13.10
CA SER A 98 9.23 -2.18 -12.33
C SER A 98 10.02 -1.07 -13.05
N PRO A 99 9.79 0.22 -12.76
CA PRO A 99 10.69 1.28 -13.21
C PRO A 99 12.13 1.01 -12.76
N GLN A 100 13.11 1.47 -13.53
CA GLN A 100 14.51 1.44 -13.09
C GLN A 100 14.65 2.27 -11.81
N TRP A 101 15.35 1.73 -10.81
CA TRP A 101 15.43 2.37 -9.52
C TRP A 101 16.81 2.25 -8.88
N GLN A 102 17.13 3.19 -7.99
CA GLN A 102 18.31 3.15 -7.12
C GLN A 102 18.00 3.82 -5.77
N LEU A 103 18.74 3.42 -4.75
CA LEU A 103 18.75 4.12 -3.47
C LEU A 103 19.95 5.05 -3.44
N ILE A 104 19.74 6.29 -3.00
CA ILE A 104 20.79 7.29 -2.89
C ILE A 104 20.82 7.91 -1.49
N THR A 105 21.98 8.40 -1.10
CA THR A 105 22.23 9.23 0.09
C THR A 105 22.86 10.57 -0.28
N ASP A 106 23.23 10.74 -1.55
CA ASP A 106 23.88 11.94 -2.09
C ASP A 106 23.33 12.24 -3.50
N GLU A 107 23.09 13.51 -3.80
CA GLU A 107 22.56 13.95 -5.10
C GLU A 107 23.49 13.68 -6.27
N THR A 108 24.77 13.52 -6.02
CA THR A 108 25.77 13.22 -7.08
C THR A 108 25.64 11.81 -7.64
N GLU A 109 24.93 10.93 -6.95
CA GLU A 109 24.64 9.57 -7.40
C GLU A 109 23.59 9.52 -8.53
N VAL A 110 22.90 10.65 -8.82
CA VAL A 110 21.91 10.74 -9.92
C VAL A 110 22.57 11.26 -11.18
N TYR A 111 22.56 10.46 -12.25
CA TYR A 111 23.26 10.74 -13.50
C TYR A 111 22.35 11.18 -14.65
N SER A 112 21.06 10.93 -14.58
CA SER A 112 20.10 11.28 -15.64
C SER A 112 18.85 11.95 -15.05
N PHE A 113 18.24 12.83 -15.81
CA PHE A 113 17.02 13.58 -15.45
C PHE A 113 16.07 13.62 -16.65
N PRO A 114 14.75 13.78 -16.44
CA PRO A 114 14.07 13.88 -15.15
C PRO A 114 13.96 12.52 -14.42
N VAL A 115 13.81 12.58 -13.08
CA VAL A 115 13.60 11.40 -12.23
C VAL A 115 12.44 11.63 -11.27
N ILE A 116 11.94 10.55 -10.69
CA ILE A 116 11.03 10.59 -9.56
C ILE A 116 11.82 10.25 -8.28
N ALA A 117 11.94 11.21 -7.39
CA ALA A 117 12.50 11.02 -6.07
C ALA A 117 11.38 10.68 -5.08
N LYS A 118 11.58 9.67 -4.25
CA LYS A 118 10.58 9.21 -3.26
C LYS A 118 11.22 9.07 -1.89
N ALA A 119 10.56 9.58 -0.86
CA ALA A 119 10.87 9.24 0.52
C ALA A 119 10.69 7.72 0.73
N ILE A 120 11.60 7.09 1.46
CA ILE A 120 11.55 5.64 1.71
C ILE A 120 10.28 5.26 2.47
N SER A 121 9.87 6.10 3.44
CA SER A 121 8.70 5.86 4.28
C SER A 121 7.90 7.14 4.51
N GLY A 122 6.67 7.01 5.02
CA GLY A 122 5.82 8.13 5.44
C GLY A 122 5.16 8.92 4.32
N GLY A 123 5.32 8.52 3.04
CA GLY A 123 4.64 9.15 1.91
C GLY A 123 3.25 8.55 1.66
N TYR A 124 2.25 9.38 1.41
CA TYR A 124 0.88 9.03 1.03
C TYR A 124 0.25 10.19 0.25
N ASP A 125 -0.72 9.91 -0.60
CA ASP A 125 -1.47 10.92 -1.38
C ASP A 125 -0.54 11.96 -2.06
N GLY A 126 0.48 11.49 -2.79
CA GLY A 126 1.45 12.34 -3.46
C GLY A 126 2.50 12.99 -2.55
N ARG A 127 2.37 12.88 -1.23
CA ARG A 127 3.38 13.36 -0.29
C ARG A 127 4.59 12.43 -0.30
N GLY A 128 5.79 13.01 -0.21
CA GLY A 128 7.02 12.24 -0.26
C GLY A 128 7.36 11.70 -1.66
N VAL A 129 6.79 12.30 -2.72
CA VAL A 129 7.10 12.02 -4.13
C VAL A 129 7.37 13.34 -4.83
N TRP A 130 8.53 13.44 -5.49
CA TRP A 130 8.96 14.66 -6.20
C TRP A 130 9.45 14.30 -7.59
N ARG A 131 8.89 14.96 -8.60
CA ARG A 131 9.47 14.98 -9.92
C ARG A 131 10.63 15.97 -9.93
N SER A 132 11.82 15.48 -10.17
CA SER A 132 13.06 16.26 -10.12
C SER A 132 13.66 16.37 -11.51
N GLU A 133 13.77 17.60 -12.01
CA GLU A 133 14.30 17.93 -13.33
C GLU A 133 15.82 18.19 -13.30
N SER A 134 16.41 18.30 -12.10
CA SER A 134 17.82 18.63 -11.91
C SER A 134 18.38 18.06 -10.61
N ARG A 135 19.71 18.04 -10.53
CA ARG A 135 20.42 17.64 -9.31
C ARG A 135 20.12 18.57 -8.13
N ASP A 136 19.95 19.87 -8.38
CA ASP A 136 19.66 20.83 -7.30
C ASP A 136 18.33 20.51 -6.61
N LEU A 137 17.30 20.11 -7.36
CA LEU A 137 16.03 19.66 -6.77
C LEU A 137 16.19 18.40 -5.93
N VAL A 138 17.01 17.44 -6.38
CA VAL A 138 17.29 16.22 -5.57
C VAL A 138 18.03 16.60 -4.29
N LYS A 139 18.98 17.54 -4.37
CA LYS A 139 19.72 18.06 -3.21
C LYS A 139 18.81 18.69 -2.15
N GLU A 140 17.83 19.47 -2.58
CA GLU A 140 16.83 20.06 -1.67
C GLU A 140 16.02 18.96 -0.95
N VAL A 141 15.60 17.92 -1.68
CA VAL A 141 14.81 16.82 -1.13
C VAL A 141 15.64 15.95 -0.17
N ILE A 142 16.90 15.66 -0.51
CA ILE A 142 17.80 14.84 0.30
C ILE A 142 18.16 15.53 1.63
N ALA A 143 18.19 16.86 1.65
CA ALA A 143 18.45 17.63 2.88
C ALA A 143 17.40 17.36 3.99
N ILE A 144 16.19 16.97 3.61
CA ILE A 144 15.10 16.65 4.56
C ILE A 144 14.79 15.14 4.62
N ASN A 145 15.35 14.35 3.71
CA ASN A 145 15.19 12.89 3.65
C ASN A 145 16.57 12.26 3.44
N PRO A 146 17.25 11.75 4.46
CA PRO A 146 18.66 11.32 4.38
C PRO A 146 18.90 10.15 3.43
N GLN A 147 17.85 9.48 2.98
CA GLN A 147 17.90 8.47 1.93
C GLN A 147 16.65 8.58 1.05
N LEU A 148 16.86 8.50 -0.26
CA LEU A 148 15.79 8.53 -1.26
C LEU A 148 15.80 7.27 -2.12
N LEU A 149 14.61 6.88 -2.57
CA LEU A 149 14.43 6.01 -3.70
C LEU A 149 14.29 6.90 -4.95
N ILE A 150 15.20 6.75 -5.91
CA ILE A 150 15.11 7.41 -7.21
C ILE A 150 14.58 6.39 -8.21
N GLU A 151 13.60 6.79 -8.99
CA GLU A 151 13.02 6.00 -10.07
C GLU A 151 13.08 6.79 -11.38
N GLU A 152 13.19 6.08 -12.50
CA GLU A 152 13.02 6.69 -13.82
C GLU A 152 11.61 7.29 -13.94
N LEU A 153 11.52 8.40 -14.66
CA LEU A 153 10.21 8.93 -15.06
C LEU A 153 9.64 8.05 -16.17
N VAL A 154 8.63 7.26 -15.85
CA VAL A 154 7.93 6.41 -16.81
C VAL A 154 6.91 7.25 -17.57
N ASP A 155 6.98 7.21 -18.90
CA ASP A 155 5.91 7.67 -19.78
C ASP A 155 4.93 6.50 -19.96
N PHE A 156 3.74 6.59 -19.39
CA PHE A 156 2.73 5.53 -19.34
C PHE A 156 1.39 6.00 -19.90
N ASP A 157 0.61 5.06 -20.42
CA ASP A 157 -0.71 5.34 -21.01
C ASP A 157 -1.80 5.42 -19.93
N SER A 158 -1.69 4.59 -18.90
CA SER A 158 -2.63 4.58 -17.78
C SER A 158 -2.03 3.93 -16.53
N GLU A 159 -2.65 4.24 -15.39
CA GLU A 159 -2.38 3.58 -14.12
C GLU A 159 -3.52 2.63 -13.79
N ILE A 160 -3.19 1.44 -13.30
CA ILE A 160 -4.15 0.45 -12.84
C ILE A 160 -3.77 -0.09 -11.47
N ALA A 161 -4.76 -0.53 -10.71
CA ALA A 161 -4.58 -1.25 -9.47
C ALA A 161 -5.27 -2.61 -9.55
N VAL A 162 -4.61 -3.65 -9.06
CA VAL A 162 -5.18 -4.98 -8.93
C VAL A 162 -5.27 -5.35 -7.46
N MET A 163 -6.51 -5.52 -6.98
CA MET A 163 -6.75 -6.03 -5.64
C MET A 163 -6.51 -7.55 -5.60
N VAL A 164 -5.79 -8.02 -4.58
CA VAL A 164 -5.53 -9.43 -4.31
C VAL A 164 -6.02 -9.78 -2.92
N ALA A 165 -6.70 -10.92 -2.80
CA ALA A 165 -6.95 -11.56 -1.52
C ALA A 165 -6.18 -12.89 -1.48
N ARG A 166 -5.54 -13.19 -0.34
CA ARG A 166 -4.85 -14.45 -0.10
C ARG A 166 -5.17 -15.00 1.29
N SER A 167 -5.56 -16.25 1.33
CA SER A 167 -5.91 -16.93 2.59
C SER A 167 -4.65 -17.39 3.35
N PRO A 168 -4.78 -17.70 4.66
CA PRO A 168 -3.69 -18.35 5.41
C PRO A 168 -3.25 -19.71 4.85
N HIS A 169 -4.08 -20.33 4.00
CA HIS A 169 -3.81 -21.64 3.38
C HIS A 169 -3.22 -21.52 1.97
N GLY A 170 -2.93 -20.30 1.51
CA GLY A 170 -2.29 -20.03 0.23
C GLY A 170 -3.24 -19.88 -0.96
N GLN A 171 -4.56 -20.11 -0.81
CA GLN A 171 -5.49 -19.78 -1.89
C GLN A 171 -5.50 -18.27 -2.11
N ALA A 172 -5.40 -17.88 -3.37
CA ALA A 172 -5.39 -16.47 -3.75
C ALA A 172 -6.32 -16.21 -4.94
N SER A 173 -6.86 -14.99 -4.99
CA SER A 173 -7.70 -14.52 -6.09
C SER A 173 -7.51 -13.01 -6.27
N THR A 174 -7.79 -12.53 -7.50
CA THR A 174 -7.78 -11.11 -7.84
C THR A 174 -9.18 -10.64 -8.20
N TRP A 175 -9.43 -9.35 -8.00
CA TRP A 175 -10.52 -8.66 -8.68
C TRP A 175 -10.08 -8.21 -10.07
N ALA A 176 -11.04 -7.82 -10.89
CA ALA A 176 -10.74 -7.18 -12.18
C ALA A 176 -9.86 -5.94 -11.95
N PRO A 177 -8.83 -5.72 -12.78
CA PRO A 177 -8.04 -4.50 -12.70
C PRO A 177 -8.92 -3.25 -12.71
N THR A 178 -8.55 -2.29 -11.89
CA THR A 178 -9.23 -1.00 -11.76
C THR A 178 -8.30 0.08 -12.29
N GLN A 179 -8.75 0.90 -13.22
CA GLN A 179 -8.00 2.08 -13.63
C GLN A 179 -8.09 3.15 -12.54
N THR A 180 -6.94 3.72 -12.17
CA THR A 180 -6.84 4.83 -11.23
C THR A 180 -6.51 6.11 -12.00
N ILE A 181 -7.18 7.21 -11.65
CA ILE A 181 -6.99 8.50 -12.29
C ILE A 181 -6.51 9.45 -11.21
N GLN A 182 -5.27 9.92 -11.39
CA GLN A 182 -4.61 10.78 -10.43
C GLN A 182 -4.72 12.24 -10.86
N GLU A 183 -5.02 13.12 -9.90
CA GLU A 183 -4.94 14.57 -10.07
C GLU A 183 -4.10 15.15 -8.93
N ASN A 184 -2.99 15.78 -9.28
CA ASN A 184 -2.02 16.32 -8.29
C ASN A 184 -1.53 15.28 -7.28
N GLY A 185 -1.34 14.02 -7.72
CA GLY A 185 -0.86 12.91 -6.88
C GLY A 185 -1.94 12.29 -5.97
N ILE A 186 -3.20 12.66 -6.14
CA ILE A 186 -4.33 12.11 -5.38
C ILE A 186 -5.24 11.35 -6.34
N CYS A 187 -5.61 10.12 -6.00
CA CYS A 187 -6.57 9.34 -6.78
C CYS A 187 -7.97 9.96 -6.63
N THR A 188 -8.47 10.60 -7.69
CA THR A 188 -9.78 11.28 -7.70
C THR A 188 -10.89 10.43 -8.27
N ARG A 189 -10.55 9.43 -9.11
CA ARG A 189 -11.53 8.55 -9.74
C ARG A 189 -10.95 7.18 -10.03
N THR A 190 -11.81 6.18 -9.90
CA THR A 190 -11.50 4.80 -10.30
C THR A 190 -12.54 4.28 -11.29
N VAL A 191 -12.12 3.43 -12.22
CA VAL A 191 -12.99 2.78 -13.21
C VAL A 191 -12.73 1.27 -13.18
N THR A 192 -13.77 0.49 -12.83
CA THR A 192 -13.68 -0.97 -12.77
C THR A 192 -14.76 -1.61 -13.66
N PRO A 193 -14.43 -2.54 -14.55
CA PRO A 193 -13.07 -2.94 -14.92
C PRO A 193 -12.31 -1.82 -15.65
N ALA A 194 -10.97 -1.87 -15.57
CA ALA A 194 -10.09 -0.95 -16.30
C ALA A 194 -10.28 -1.10 -17.81
N THR A 195 -10.14 0.02 -18.55
CA THR A 195 -10.18 0.02 -20.01
C THR A 195 -8.80 -0.37 -20.56
N VAL A 196 -8.48 -1.67 -20.45
CA VAL A 196 -7.24 -2.27 -20.96
C VAL A 196 -7.58 -3.55 -21.75
N SER A 197 -6.64 -4.05 -22.55
CA SER A 197 -6.83 -5.31 -23.27
C SER A 197 -6.93 -6.51 -22.30
N SER A 198 -7.54 -7.62 -22.75
CA SER A 198 -7.58 -8.86 -21.96
C SER A 198 -6.18 -9.35 -21.61
N GLU A 199 -5.23 -9.24 -22.53
CA GLU A 199 -3.84 -9.62 -22.31
C GLU A 199 -3.19 -8.82 -21.17
N VAL A 200 -3.39 -7.49 -21.14
CA VAL A 200 -2.89 -6.62 -20.05
C VAL A 200 -3.57 -6.97 -18.73
N SER A 201 -4.89 -7.21 -18.74
CA SER A 201 -5.64 -7.59 -17.56
C SER A 201 -5.13 -8.92 -16.95
N GLU A 202 -4.88 -9.92 -17.79
CA GLU A 202 -4.35 -11.23 -17.37
C GLU A 202 -2.92 -11.10 -16.81
N LYS A 203 -2.04 -10.38 -17.50
CA LYS A 203 -0.66 -10.13 -17.05
C LYS A 203 -0.63 -9.38 -15.72
N ALA A 204 -1.45 -8.34 -15.56
CA ALA A 204 -1.55 -7.58 -14.33
C ALA A 204 -2.03 -8.44 -13.16
N SER A 205 -3.05 -9.29 -13.39
CA SER A 205 -3.57 -10.22 -12.39
C SER A 205 -2.53 -11.26 -11.99
N ALA A 206 -1.83 -11.84 -12.97
CA ALA A 206 -0.76 -12.81 -12.71
C ALA A 206 0.41 -12.19 -11.92
N LEU A 207 0.81 -10.97 -12.27
CA LEU A 207 1.85 -10.23 -11.54
C LEU A 207 1.43 -9.93 -10.11
N ALA A 208 0.18 -9.50 -9.90
CA ALA A 208 -0.34 -9.22 -8.57
C ALA A 208 -0.38 -10.47 -7.67
N LEU A 209 -0.75 -11.63 -8.22
CA LEU A 209 -0.69 -12.92 -7.50
C LEU A 209 0.76 -13.31 -7.14
N ALA A 210 1.69 -13.16 -8.07
CA ALA A 210 3.11 -13.45 -7.83
C ALA A 210 3.70 -12.54 -6.73
N ILE A 211 3.35 -11.25 -6.73
CA ILE A 211 3.75 -10.32 -5.68
C ILE A 211 3.15 -10.74 -4.33
N ALA A 212 1.85 -11.03 -4.28
CA ALA A 212 1.17 -11.46 -3.06
C ALA A 212 1.81 -12.71 -2.42
N GLU A 213 2.19 -13.69 -3.26
CA GLU A 213 2.90 -14.87 -2.81
C GLU A 213 4.29 -14.53 -2.27
N ARG A 214 5.05 -13.71 -3.01
CA ARG A 214 6.42 -13.33 -2.66
C ARG A 214 6.53 -12.57 -1.35
N VAL A 215 5.60 -11.65 -1.08
CA VAL A 215 5.57 -10.90 0.17
C VAL A 215 4.92 -11.67 1.33
N GLY A 216 4.46 -12.89 1.08
CA GLY A 216 3.79 -13.70 2.10
C GLY A 216 2.47 -13.10 2.57
N LEU A 217 1.71 -12.47 1.66
CA LEU A 217 0.42 -11.86 1.99
C LEU A 217 -0.53 -12.89 2.62
N VAL A 218 -1.16 -12.49 3.70
CA VAL A 218 -2.43 -13.04 4.18
C VAL A 218 -3.37 -11.87 4.37
N GLY A 219 -4.57 -11.93 3.82
CA GLY A 219 -5.49 -10.80 3.79
C GLY A 219 -5.61 -10.18 2.41
N VAL A 220 -5.72 -8.87 2.35
CA VAL A 220 -5.98 -8.11 1.10
C VAL A 220 -4.88 -7.06 0.90
N MET A 221 -4.47 -6.88 -0.34
CA MET A 221 -3.62 -5.76 -0.78
C MET A 221 -4.01 -5.30 -2.18
N ALA A 222 -3.60 -4.09 -2.53
CA ALA A 222 -3.62 -3.58 -3.90
C ALA A 222 -2.20 -3.53 -4.46
N VAL A 223 -2.05 -3.88 -5.73
CA VAL A 223 -0.81 -3.69 -6.50
C VAL A 223 -1.07 -2.65 -7.57
N GLU A 224 -0.40 -1.51 -7.47
CA GLU A 224 -0.47 -0.42 -8.43
C GLU A 224 0.57 -0.63 -9.52
N MET A 225 0.18 -0.39 -10.77
CA MET A 225 0.97 -0.67 -11.95
C MET A 225 0.78 0.42 -13.01
N PHE A 226 1.85 0.72 -13.73
CA PHE A 226 1.78 1.48 -14.97
C PHE A 226 1.54 0.55 -16.15
N VAL A 227 0.67 0.97 -17.07
CA VAL A 227 0.45 0.33 -18.37
C VAL A 227 1.14 1.15 -19.44
N LYS A 228 2.00 0.51 -20.23
CA LYS A 228 2.73 1.16 -21.33
C LYS A 228 2.78 0.25 -22.56
N GLY A 229 2.36 0.78 -23.71
CA GLY A 229 2.47 0.17 -25.04
C GLY A 229 1.31 -0.71 -25.41
#